data_53808e5fa9e4ee0997b248050858c37f
#
_entry.id   53808e5fa9e4ee0997b248050858c37f
#
_cell.length_a   1.000
_cell.length_b   1.000
_cell.length_c   1.000
_cell.angle_alpha   90.00
_cell.angle_beta   90.00
_cell.angle_gamma   90.00
#
_symmetry.space_group_name_H-M   'P 1'
#
loop_
_entity.id
_entity.type
_entity.pdbx_description
1 polymer ?
#
loop_
_entity_poly.entity_id
_entity_poly.type
_entity_poly.pdbx_seq_one_letter_code
_entity_poly.pdbx_strand_id
1 'polypeptide(L)'
;YTRIIEHKHFEFGTQEKTVISKEYSSEWTVGMEPYYPVNDERNSALYQKYKELADKEEHIIFGGRLGHYKYYDMDKVIAAALDDVSKLM
;
A
#
# COMPACT_ATOMS: atom_id res chain seq x y z
N TYR A 1 -17.01 -11.10 6.55
CA TYR A 1 -15.78 -10.97 5.79
C TYR A 1 -15.96 -10.03 4.61
N THR A 2 -14.89 -9.37 4.20
CA THR A 2 -14.90 -8.49 3.03
C THR A 2 -14.47 -9.21 1.76
N ARG A 3 -13.63 -10.24 1.89
CA ARG A 3 -13.14 -11.03 0.76
C ARG A 3 -12.79 -12.45 1.18
N ILE A 4 -13.01 -13.41 0.27
CA ILE A 4 -12.51 -14.78 0.40
C ILE A 4 -11.59 -15.05 -0.79
N ILE A 5 -10.42 -15.64 -0.52
CA ILE A 5 -9.46 -16.04 -1.54
C ILE A 5 -9.22 -17.53 -1.43
N GLU A 6 -9.34 -18.26 -2.53
CA GLU A 6 -8.88 -19.64 -2.65
C GLU A 6 -7.56 -19.65 -3.42
N HIS A 7 -6.47 -19.90 -2.71
CA HIS A 7 -5.12 -19.65 -3.20
C HIS A 7 -4.67 -20.54 -4.36
N LYS A 8 -5.16 -21.76 -4.45
CA LYS A 8 -4.73 -22.69 -5.50
C LYS A 8 -4.99 -22.18 -6.92
N HIS A 9 -5.98 -21.29 -7.09
CA HIS A 9 -6.34 -20.77 -8.41
C HIS A 9 -5.35 -19.75 -8.96
N PHE A 10 -4.48 -19.16 -8.14
CA PHE A 10 -3.45 -18.24 -8.63
C PHE A 10 -2.43 -18.91 -9.54
N GLU A 11 -2.20 -20.22 -9.34
CA GLU A 11 -1.29 -21.01 -10.16
C GLU A 11 -2.02 -22.12 -10.93
N PHE A 12 -3.31 -21.94 -11.15
CA PHE A 12 -4.16 -22.90 -11.86
C PHE A 12 -4.13 -24.32 -11.25
N GLY A 13 -4.00 -24.39 -9.92
CA GLY A 13 -3.93 -25.65 -9.19
C GLY A 13 -5.21 -26.48 -9.27
N THR A 14 -5.05 -27.80 -9.35
CA THR A 14 -6.16 -28.77 -9.43
C THR A 14 -6.18 -29.75 -8.26
N GLN A 15 -5.37 -29.54 -7.25
CA GLN A 15 -5.30 -30.38 -6.06
C GLN A 15 -6.63 -30.42 -5.31
N GLU A 16 -6.95 -31.58 -4.72
CA GLU A 16 -8.19 -31.76 -3.94
C GLU A 16 -8.23 -30.89 -2.69
N LYS A 17 -7.10 -30.80 -1.98
CA LYS A 17 -6.99 -29.97 -0.78
C LYS A 17 -6.75 -28.53 -1.15
N THR A 18 -7.34 -27.62 -0.40
CA THR A 18 -7.22 -26.19 -0.66
C THR A 18 -7.00 -25.40 0.63
N VAL A 19 -6.49 -24.19 0.47
CA VAL A 19 -6.40 -23.20 1.53
C VAL A 19 -7.21 -21.98 1.11
N ILE A 20 -8.04 -21.50 2.01
CA ILE A 20 -8.80 -20.28 1.81
C ILE A 20 -8.39 -19.25 2.85
N SER A 21 -8.38 -17.99 2.44
CA SER A 21 -8.23 -16.85 3.35
C SER A 21 -9.52 -16.05 3.38
N LYS A 22 -10.01 -15.77 4.58
CA LYS A 22 -11.12 -14.84 4.79
C LYS A 22 -10.56 -13.55 5.36
N GLU A 23 -10.82 -12.44 4.70
CA GLU A 23 -10.33 -11.13 5.12
C GLU A 23 -11.43 -10.36 5.85
N TYR A 24 -11.06 -9.74 6.97
CA TYR A 24 -11.95 -8.92 7.78
C TYR A 24 -11.34 -7.53 7.94
N SER A 25 -12.13 -6.50 7.72
CA SER A 25 -11.71 -5.13 7.99
C SER A 25 -11.66 -4.85 9.48
N SER A 26 -10.66 -4.12 9.93
CA SER A 26 -10.55 -3.67 11.31
C SER A 26 -9.91 -2.29 11.38
N GLU A 27 -10.23 -1.54 12.43
CA GLU A 27 -9.55 -0.27 12.70
C GLU A 27 -8.10 -0.53 13.10
N TRP A 28 -7.21 0.31 12.58
CA TRP A 28 -5.80 0.24 12.95
C TRP A 28 -5.59 0.82 14.35
N THR A 29 -4.78 0.12 15.15
CA THR A 29 -4.32 0.60 16.45
C THR A 29 -2.80 0.44 16.55
N VAL A 30 -2.19 1.16 17.49
CA VAL A 30 -0.74 1.09 17.73
C VAL A 30 -0.29 -0.36 17.98
N GLY A 31 0.73 -0.79 17.25
CA GLY A 31 1.25 -2.17 17.30
C GLY A 31 0.74 -3.07 16.19
N MET A 32 -0.29 -2.67 15.45
CA MET A 32 -0.75 -3.38 14.27
C MET A 32 -0.02 -2.90 13.01
N GLU A 33 0.17 -3.79 12.05
CA GLU A 33 0.74 -3.42 10.75
C GLU A 33 -0.32 -2.68 9.92
N PRO A 34 0.00 -1.49 9.36
CA PRO A 34 -0.92 -0.79 8.47
C PRO A 34 -0.88 -1.38 7.07
N TYR A 35 -2.05 -1.56 6.43
CA TYR A 35 -2.14 -2.11 5.08
C TYR A 35 -2.54 -1.08 4.02
N TYR A 36 -3.54 -0.24 4.33
CA TYR A 36 -4.09 0.68 3.34
C TYR A 36 -4.23 2.09 3.91
N PRO A 37 -3.95 3.12 3.07
CA PRO A 37 -4.26 4.49 3.46
C PRO A 37 -5.77 4.73 3.48
N VAL A 38 -6.23 5.56 4.38
CA VAL A 38 -7.61 6.09 4.40
C VAL A 38 -7.59 7.46 3.75
N ASN A 39 -8.01 7.53 2.49
CA ASN A 39 -7.97 8.76 1.69
C ASN A 39 -9.21 9.63 1.92
N ASP A 40 -9.39 10.07 3.15
CA ASP A 40 -10.34 11.11 3.49
C ASP A 40 -9.66 12.49 3.54
N GLU A 41 -10.44 13.54 3.63
CA GLU A 41 -9.95 14.91 3.62
C GLU A 41 -9.00 15.20 4.79
N ARG A 42 -9.34 14.73 5.99
CA ARG A 42 -8.53 14.91 7.20
C ARG A 42 -7.15 14.25 7.07
N ASN A 43 -7.13 12.99 6.67
CA ASN A 43 -5.90 12.22 6.55
C ASN A 43 -5.03 12.71 5.39
N SER A 44 -5.64 13.11 4.28
CA SER A 44 -4.92 13.70 3.16
C SER A 44 -4.27 15.03 3.54
N ALA A 45 -4.96 15.88 4.29
CA ALA A 45 -4.39 17.13 4.81
C ALA A 45 -3.23 16.87 5.77
N LEU A 46 -3.36 15.87 6.65
CA LEU A 46 -2.28 15.47 7.55
C LEU A 46 -1.07 14.93 6.78
N TYR A 47 -1.30 14.12 5.76
CA TYR A 47 -0.23 13.63 4.90
C TYR A 47 0.55 14.77 4.23
N GLN A 48 -0.13 15.79 3.74
CA GLN A 48 0.52 16.95 3.11
C GLN A 48 1.49 17.66 4.06
N LYS A 49 1.18 17.73 5.34
CA LYS A 49 2.09 18.30 6.34
C LYS A 49 3.38 17.49 6.46
N TYR A 50 3.27 16.16 6.48
CA TYR A 50 4.45 15.29 6.49
C TYR A 50 5.24 15.38 5.19
N LYS A 51 4.56 15.48 4.06
CA LYS A 51 5.19 15.63 2.74
C LYS A 51 5.99 16.93 2.65
N GLU A 52 5.44 18.01 3.14
CA GLU A 52 6.15 19.31 3.19
C GLU A 52 7.42 19.24 4.05
N LEU A 53 7.38 18.53 5.18
CA LEU A 53 8.57 18.29 6.00
C LEU A 53 9.59 17.43 5.28
N ALA A 54 9.15 16.37 4.60
CA ALA A 54 10.04 15.51 3.83
C ALA A 54 10.71 16.23 2.67
N ASP A 55 10.00 17.12 2.00
CA ASP A 55 10.54 17.91 0.87
C ASP A 55 11.65 18.86 1.28
N LYS A 56 11.78 19.19 2.56
CA LYS A 56 12.87 20.00 3.13
C LYS A 56 14.12 19.17 3.42
N GLU A 57 14.02 17.84 3.41
CA GLU A 57 15.12 16.93 3.69
C GLU A 57 15.74 16.44 2.38
N GLU A 58 17.07 16.48 2.30
CA GLU A 58 17.80 16.10 1.07
C GLU A 58 17.89 14.59 0.85
N HIS A 59 17.78 13.80 1.92
CA HIS A 59 18.06 12.37 1.88
C HIS A 59 16.84 11.51 2.23
N ILE A 60 15.64 12.09 2.15
CA ILE A 60 14.38 11.37 2.44
C ILE A 60 13.51 11.36 1.21
N ILE A 61 13.07 10.17 0.83
CA ILE A 61 12.14 9.96 -0.28
C ILE A 61 10.99 9.10 0.23
N PHE A 62 9.76 9.59 0.08
CA PHE A 62 8.58 8.80 0.36
C PHE A 62 8.22 7.98 -0.88
N GLY A 63 8.02 6.67 -0.70
CA GLY A 63 7.67 5.77 -1.79
C GLY A 63 6.68 4.70 -1.38
N GLY A 64 6.05 4.07 -2.36
CA GLY A 64 5.05 3.04 -2.16
C GLY A 64 3.70 3.59 -1.73
N ARG A 65 2.74 2.68 -1.57
CA ARG A 65 1.33 3.04 -1.27
C ARG A 65 1.17 3.84 0.01
N LEU A 66 1.85 3.44 1.07
CA LEU A 66 1.77 4.15 2.36
C LEU A 66 2.61 5.43 2.35
N GLY A 67 3.80 5.39 1.74
CA GLY A 67 4.66 6.57 1.62
C GLY A 67 4.09 7.68 0.75
N HIS A 68 3.35 7.32 -0.32
CA HIS A 68 2.59 8.27 -1.13
C HIS A 68 1.21 8.56 -0.58
N TYR A 69 0.78 7.79 0.44
CA TYR A 69 -0.55 7.84 1.03
C TYR A 69 -1.65 7.73 -0.02
N LYS A 70 -1.53 6.74 -0.91
CA LYS A 70 -2.38 6.59 -2.08
C LYS A 70 -2.65 5.12 -2.37
N TYR A 71 -3.91 4.78 -2.63
CA TYR A 71 -4.27 3.46 -3.10
C TYR A 71 -4.12 3.42 -4.63
N TYR A 72 -3.22 2.55 -5.13
CA TYR A 72 -2.99 2.33 -6.56
C TYR A 72 -2.43 0.94 -6.80
N ASP A 73 -2.61 0.42 -8.01
CA ASP A 73 -2.28 -0.96 -8.37
C ASP A 73 -0.76 -1.18 -8.46
N MET A 74 -0.36 -2.45 -8.45
CA MET A 74 1.05 -2.84 -8.44
C MET A 74 1.85 -2.27 -9.61
N ASP A 75 1.27 -2.23 -10.80
CA ASP A 75 1.92 -1.65 -11.98
C ASP A 75 2.22 -0.16 -11.78
N LYS A 76 1.32 0.57 -11.16
CA LYS A 76 1.50 1.99 -10.84
C LYS A 76 2.52 2.22 -9.73
N VAL A 77 2.57 1.32 -8.73
CA VAL A 77 3.60 1.38 -7.68
C VAL A 77 4.99 1.21 -8.28
N ILE A 78 5.15 0.23 -9.16
CA ILE A 78 6.43 -0.04 -9.85
C ILE A 78 6.81 1.14 -10.75
N ALA A 79 5.86 1.66 -11.53
CA ALA A 79 6.11 2.81 -12.40
C ALA A 79 6.55 4.05 -11.60
N ALA A 80 5.91 4.32 -10.47
CA ALA A 80 6.29 5.42 -9.58
C ALA A 80 7.72 5.25 -9.03
N ALA A 81 8.08 4.03 -8.62
CA ALA A 81 9.44 3.76 -8.12
C ALA A 81 10.49 3.96 -9.20
N LEU A 82 10.23 3.51 -10.42
CA LEU A 82 11.13 3.72 -11.56
C LEU A 82 11.27 5.21 -11.91
N ASP A 83 10.18 5.96 -11.85
CA ASP A 83 10.20 7.40 -12.08
C ASP A 83 11.03 8.14 -11.02
N ASP A 84 10.85 7.80 -9.74
CA ASP A 84 11.63 8.38 -8.65
C ASP A 84 13.13 8.12 -8.80
N VAL A 85 13.50 6.87 -9.14
CA VAL A 85 14.91 6.51 -9.37
C VAL A 85 15.48 7.28 -10.55
N SER A 86 14.72 7.45 -11.65
CA SER A 86 15.21 8.19 -12.81
C SER A 86 15.46 9.66 -12.52
N LYS A 87 14.71 10.27 -11.59
CA LYS A 87 14.93 11.65 -11.14
C LYS A 87 16.16 11.82 -10.26
N LEU A 88 16.61 10.73 -9.60
CA LEU A 88 17.79 10.73 -8.75
C LEU A 88 19.09 10.54 -9.55
N MET A 89 18.97 10.01 -10.73
CA MET A 89 20.09 9.79 -11.66
C MET A 89 20.25 11.02 -12.62
#